data_bf30e7c123ef1a2ac0609de5a04cf326
#
_entry.id   bf30e7c123ef1a2ac0609de5a04cf326
#
_cell.length_a   1.000
_cell.length_b   1.000
_cell.length_c   1.000
_cell.angle_alpha   90.00
_cell.angle_beta   90.00
_cell.angle_gamma   90.00
#
_symmetry.space_group_name_H-M   'P 1'
#
loop_
_entity.id
_entity.type
_entity.pdbx_description
1 polymer ?
#
loop_
_entity_poly.entity_id
_entity_poly.type
_entity_poly.pdbx_seq_one_letter_code
_entity_poly.pdbx_strand_id
1 'polypeptide(L)'
;MGSFFKFGRWGLCICLFAWIGCSQQPIDYSGNSTLKSTDFLALFTELKLPIVIADTNLIKLSDTTKIGYKAFTQFYPDSSLNTLVGKQKKGTHFRAVGKITKTNEVYLLFISLTPSREAHLFVIVTSLKNEYLDSKAFLYNKMDDGYRHYVHINREPTFLVVREKTGKDLESIYTKTGWIYPTEGKFMVIVNDSNEDTKKNEVINPIDSFPALNPLSWDYGSDKKNFIAVRDGSSAGKLLFFIHVEKNNGTCIGEIKGTMQLTGNRKGVFRQSGNPCVVNFTFTDNGIECKETGSCGNYRGIKCLLDEQFPKRKKPSRKNPKLKTPVSSAR
;
A
#
# COMPACT_ATOMS: atom_id res chain seq x y z
N MET A 1 -70.83 74.96 10.78
CA MET A 1 -70.77 73.73 10.05
C MET A 1 -69.35 73.28 10.03
N GLY A 2 -68.95 72.47 10.98
CA GLY A 2 -67.62 72.04 11.23
C GLY A 2 -67.42 70.58 10.87
N SER A 3 -66.36 70.27 10.22
CA SER A 3 -65.99 68.89 9.92
C SER A 3 -64.64 68.60 10.60
N PHE A 4 -64.68 67.67 11.57
CA PHE A 4 -63.48 67.21 12.31
C PHE A 4 -62.77 66.12 11.53
N PHE A 5 -61.52 66.34 11.18
CA PHE A 5 -60.65 65.31 10.67
C PHE A 5 -59.89 64.62 11.83
N LYS A 6 -60.10 63.34 12.05
CA LYS A 6 -59.35 62.51 12.96
C LYS A 6 -58.08 61.94 12.27
N PHE A 7 -56.92 62.32 12.76
CA PHE A 7 -55.65 61.75 12.40
C PHE A 7 -55.48 60.36 13.06
N GLY A 8 -55.43 59.31 12.28
CA GLY A 8 -55.07 57.96 12.72
C GLY A 8 -53.55 57.83 12.81
N ARG A 9 -53.05 57.47 14.02
CA ARG A 9 -51.62 57.17 14.28
C ARG A 9 -51.37 55.77 13.71
N TRP A 10 -50.65 55.66 12.61
CA TRP A 10 -50.09 54.44 12.13
C TRP A 10 -48.77 54.13 12.89
N GLY A 11 -48.82 53.11 13.75
CA GLY A 11 -47.64 52.59 14.39
C GLY A 11 -46.79 51.78 13.41
N LEU A 12 -45.59 52.25 13.09
CA LEU A 12 -44.62 51.57 12.26
C LEU A 12 -43.95 50.48 13.12
N CYS A 13 -44.43 49.22 13.01
CA CYS A 13 -43.74 48.04 13.59
C CYS A 13 -42.49 47.76 12.72
N ILE A 14 -41.31 48.21 13.16
CA ILE A 14 -40.04 47.81 12.58
C ILE A 14 -39.70 46.43 13.13
N CYS A 15 -40.00 45.38 12.34
CA CYS A 15 -39.53 44.04 12.62
C CYS A 15 -38.02 43.99 12.34
N LEU A 16 -37.18 44.08 13.39
CA LEU A 16 -35.75 43.76 13.38
C LEU A 16 -35.61 42.26 13.18
N PHE A 17 -35.46 41.83 11.90
CA PHE A 17 -34.96 40.49 11.60
C PHE A 17 -33.49 40.45 11.99
N ALA A 18 -33.23 39.97 13.21
CA ALA A 18 -31.89 39.56 13.61
C ALA A 18 -31.49 38.34 12.74
N TRP A 19 -30.70 38.57 11.72
CA TRP A 19 -30.02 37.52 10.99
C TRP A 19 -29.01 36.89 11.96
N ILE A 20 -29.42 35.81 12.63
CA ILE A 20 -28.49 34.93 13.33
C ILE A 20 -27.74 34.19 12.24
N GLY A 21 -26.70 34.82 11.70
CA GLY A 21 -25.70 34.16 10.86
C GLY A 21 -25.01 33.11 11.73
N CYS A 22 -25.39 31.86 11.56
CA CYS A 22 -24.64 30.74 12.13
C CYS A 22 -23.29 30.71 11.43
N SER A 23 -22.29 31.47 11.91
CA SER A 23 -20.93 31.37 11.45
C SER A 23 -20.41 30.02 11.92
N GLN A 24 -20.43 29.01 11.01
CA GLN A 24 -19.74 27.77 11.25
C GLN A 24 -18.26 28.11 11.51
N GLN A 25 -17.80 27.81 12.69
CA GLN A 25 -16.39 27.95 13.04
C GLN A 25 -15.56 27.11 12.05
N PRO A 26 -14.46 27.67 11.51
CA PRO A 26 -13.61 26.91 10.61
C PRO A 26 -13.08 25.66 11.32
N ILE A 27 -13.17 24.51 10.62
CA ILE A 27 -12.73 23.22 11.18
C ILE A 27 -11.22 23.24 11.35
N ASP A 28 -10.74 22.94 12.55
CA ASP A 28 -9.31 22.85 12.87
C ASP A 28 -8.73 21.48 12.50
N TYR A 29 -8.02 21.42 11.41
CA TYR A 29 -7.31 20.24 10.97
C TYR A 29 -5.88 20.12 11.51
N SER A 30 -5.45 20.93 12.45
CA SER A 30 -4.14 20.84 13.12
C SER A 30 -4.05 19.66 14.09
N GLY A 31 -5.20 19.28 14.67
CA GLY A 31 -5.34 18.23 15.68
C GLY A 31 -5.16 18.74 17.11
N ASN A 32 -5.28 20.06 17.35
CA ASN A 32 -5.34 20.61 18.70
C ASN A 32 -6.72 20.38 19.35
N SER A 33 -7.73 20.13 18.54
CA SER A 33 -9.08 19.72 18.96
C SER A 33 -9.45 18.35 18.40
N THR A 34 -10.47 17.71 19.00
CA THR A 34 -11.03 16.44 18.48
C THR A 34 -11.77 16.70 17.19
N LEU A 35 -11.36 16.00 16.11
CA LEU A 35 -11.94 16.11 14.79
C LEU A 35 -13.00 15.01 14.59
N LYS A 36 -14.16 15.38 14.03
CA LYS A 36 -15.18 14.39 13.67
C LYS A 36 -14.74 13.62 12.43
N SER A 37 -15.01 12.32 12.40
CA SER A 37 -14.71 11.47 11.24
C SER A 37 -15.39 11.96 9.95
N THR A 38 -16.62 12.46 10.04
CA THR A 38 -17.36 13.05 8.92
C THR A 38 -16.63 14.24 8.30
N ASP A 39 -16.10 15.14 9.14
CA ASP A 39 -15.42 16.34 8.70
C ASP A 39 -14.05 16.00 8.08
N PHE A 40 -13.38 15.00 8.66
CA PHE A 40 -12.13 14.47 8.11
C PHE A 40 -12.34 13.82 6.73
N LEU A 41 -13.32 12.96 6.60
CA LEU A 41 -13.63 12.26 5.34
C LEU A 41 -14.18 13.19 4.26
N ALA A 42 -14.78 14.33 4.63
CA ALA A 42 -15.25 15.36 3.69
C ALA A 42 -14.10 16.02 2.90
N LEU A 43 -12.85 15.90 3.37
CA LEU A 43 -11.67 16.35 2.63
C LEU A 43 -11.38 15.53 1.36
N PHE A 44 -11.95 14.33 1.26
CA PHE A 44 -11.67 13.39 0.16
C PHE A 44 -12.82 13.38 -0.84
N THR A 45 -12.59 13.96 -2.00
CA THR A 45 -13.51 13.85 -3.13
C THR A 45 -13.32 12.52 -3.84
N GLU A 46 -14.40 11.98 -4.45
CA GLU A 46 -14.29 10.74 -5.23
C GLU A 46 -13.45 10.95 -6.48
N LEU A 47 -12.45 10.08 -6.69
CA LEU A 47 -11.55 10.14 -7.83
C LEU A 47 -12.18 9.53 -9.08
N LYS A 48 -12.06 10.24 -10.21
CA LYS A 48 -12.43 9.69 -11.51
C LYS A 48 -11.28 8.85 -12.05
N LEU A 49 -11.50 7.55 -12.17
CA LEU A 49 -10.51 6.61 -12.68
C LEU A 49 -10.68 6.35 -14.19
N PRO A 50 -9.60 6.09 -14.93
CA PRO A 50 -8.20 5.97 -14.48
C PRO A 50 -7.55 7.33 -14.19
N ILE A 51 -6.52 7.35 -13.31
CA ILE A 51 -5.73 8.55 -12.98
C ILE A 51 -4.23 8.23 -12.97
N VAL A 52 -3.42 9.21 -13.36
CA VAL A 52 -1.95 9.15 -13.29
C VAL A 52 -1.45 10.26 -12.38
N ILE A 53 -0.61 9.91 -11.42
CA ILE A 53 0.03 10.84 -10.50
C ILE A 53 1.54 10.66 -10.64
N ALA A 54 2.26 11.74 -10.97
CA ALA A 54 3.72 11.73 -11.08
C ALA A 54 4.37 12.27 -9.79
N ASP A 55 5.58 11.81 -9.50
CA ASP A 55 6.40 12.26 -8.36
C ASP A 55 6.64 13.79 -8.37
N THR A 56 6.87 14.35 -9.56
CA THR A 56 7.06 15.80 -9.76
C THR A 56 5.85 16.65 -9.40
N ASN A 57 4.67 16.03 -9.32
CA ASN A 57 3.41 16.72 -8.98
C ASN A 57 3.13 16.71 -7.47
N LEU A 58 3.81 15.89 -6.69
CA LEU A 58 3.52 15.73 -5.26
C LEU A 58 3.65 17.02 -4.44
N ILE A 59 4.58 17.91 -4.85
CA ILE A 59 4.78 19.20 -4.17
C ILE A 59 3.82 20.27 -4.72
N LYS A 60 3.39 20.14 -5.98
CA LYS A 60 2.59 21.15 -6.68
C LYS A 60 1.11 21.16 -6.29
N LEU A 61 0.62 20.09 -5.68
CA LEU A 61 -0.77 20.00 -5.19
C LEU A 61 -0.96 20.91 -3.96
N SER A 62 -0.86 22.23 -4.18
CA SER A 62 -0.78 23.26 -3.13
C SER A 62 -2.13 23.65 -2.51
N ASP A 63 -3.24 23.36 -3.19
CA ASP A 63 -4.54 23.99 -2.91
C ASP A 63 -5.45 23.19 -1.98
N THR A 64 -4.95 22.09 -1.40
CA THR A 64 -5.73 21.27 -0.48
C THR A 64 -5.45 21.64 0.98
N THR A 65 -6.46 21.46 1.83
CA THR A 65 -6.37 21.68 3.27
C THR A 65 -5.22 20.89 3.89
N LYS A 66 -4.42 21.57 4.72
CA LYS A 66 -3.33 20.92 5.48
C LYS A 66 -3.91 20.17 6.67
N ILE A 67 -3.63 18.88 6.75
CA ILE A 67 -3.98 18.01 7.88
C ILE A 67 -2.73 17.87 8.73
N GLY A 68 -2.79 18.28 10.00
CA GLY A 68 -1.69 18.16 10.94
C GLY A 68 -1.44 16.68 11.32
N TYR A 69 -0.19 16.39 11.73
CA TYR A 69 0.16 15.05 12.19
C TYR A 69 -0.74 14.55 13.33
N LYS A 70 -1.05 15.43 14.31
CA LYS A 70 -1.94 15.11 15.42
C LYS A 70 -3.38 14.81 14.96
N ALA A 71 -3.89 15.54 13.95
CA ALA A 71 -5.22 15.29 13.40
C ALA A 71 -5.27 13.93 12.69
N PHE A 72 -4.24 13.60 11.91
CA PHE A 72 -4.14 12.33 11.22
C PHE A 72 -4.13 11.14 12.19
N THR A 73 -3.35 11.22 13.28
CA THR A 73 -3.22 10.14 14.28
C THR A 73 -4.45 9.94 15.15
N GLN A 74 -5.47 10.81 15.08
CA GLN A 74 -6.78 10.55 15.68
C GLN A 74 -7.55 9.42 14.98
N PHE A 75 -7.26 9.18 13.68
CA PHE A 75 -7.99 8.21 12.86
C PHE A 75 -7.15 6.99 12.51
N TYR A 76 -5.83 7.16 12.33
CA TYR A 76 -4.97 6.10 11.82
C TYR A 76 -3.76 5.89 12.71
N PRO A 77 -3.29 4.63 12.86
CA PRO A 77 -2.21 4.32 13.78
C PRO A 77 -0.90 4.98 13.33
N ASP A 78 -0.15 5.50 14.30
CA ASP A 78 1.16 6.12 14.09
C ASP A 78 2.14 5.19 13.36
N SER A 79 2.03 3.89 13.59
CA SER A 79 2.84 2.87 12.93
C SER A 79 2.69 2.86 11.41
N SER A 80 1.53 3.25 10.87
CA SER A 80 1.28 3.35 9.43
C SER A 80 2.16 4.41 8.76
N LEU A 81 2.64 5.39 9.52
CA LEU A 81 3.46 6.50 9.04
C LEU A 81 4.97 6.29 9.22
N ASN A 82 5.40 5.31 10.02
CA ASN A 82 6.82 5.13 10.35
C ASN A 82 7.71 4.92 9.12
N THR A 83 7.21 4.23 8.10
CA THR A 83 7.91 3.99 6.84
C THR A 83 7.89 5.19 5.89
N LEU A 84 6.92 6.12 6.08
CA LEU A 84 6.69 7.25 5.19
C LEU A 84 7.46 8.51 5.63
N VAL A 85 7.42 8.81 6.92
CA VAL A 85 7.97 10.06 7.46
C VAL A 85 9.15 9.84 8.40
N GLY A 86 9.43 8.60 8.79
CA GLY A 86 10.54 8.23 9.65
C GLY A 86 10.56 9.04 10.95
N LYS A 87 11.70 9.71 11.22
CA LYS A 87 11.88 10.56 12.41
C LYS A 87 11.29 11.97 12.26
N GLN A 88 10.86 12.38 11.08
CA GLN A 88 10.40 13.75 10.79
C GLN A 88 8.91 13.97 11.08
N LYS A 89 8.36 13.31 12.10
CA LYS A 89 6.94 13.42 12.46
C LYS A 89 6.53 14.85 12.83
N LYS A 90 7.40 15.56 13.58
CA LYS A 90 7.16 16.95 13.95
C LYS A 90 7.25 17.88 12.74
N GLY A 91 6.20 18.62 12.48
CA GLY A 91 6.11 19.52 11.32
C GLY A 91 5.67 18.85 10.02
N THR A 92 5.56 17.52 9.97
CA THR A 92 4.94 16.83 8.84
C THR A 92 3.45 17.13 8.82
N HIS A 93 2.93 17.41 7.64
CA HIS A 93 1.51 17.55 7.38
C HIS A 93 1.08 16.69 6.19
N PHE A 94 -0.21 16.44 6.10
CA PHE A 94 -0.80 15.62 5.06
C PHE A 94 -1.79 16.44 4.26
N ARG A 95 -2.03 16.00 3.03
CA ARG A 95 -3.05 16.56 2.14
C ARG A 95 -3.88 15.43 1.58
N ALA A 96 -5.19 15.62 1.53
CA ALA A 96 -6.10 14.71 0.86
C ALA A 96 -5.97 14.89 -0.65
N VAL A 97 -5.73 13.79 -1.37
CA VAL A 97 -5.76 13.76 -2.86
C VAL A 97 -7.15 13.39 -3.35
N GLY A 98 -7.78 12.42 -2.69
CA GLY A 98 -9.10 11.94 -2.99
C GLY A 98 -9.32 10.53 -2.48
N LYS A 99 -10.49 9.96 -2.77
CA LYS A 99 -10.84 8.59 -2.38
C LYS A 99 -11.34 7.77 -3.56
N ILE A 100 -11.26 6.45 -3.41
CA ILE A 100 -11.86 5.46 -4.31
C ILE A 100 -12.71 4.54 -3.43
N THR A 101 -14.02 4.54 -3.66
CA THR A 101 -14.96 3.72 -2.89
C THR A 101 -15.25 2.42 -3.63
N LYS A 102 -15.06 1.29 -2.95
CA LYS A 102 -15.42 -0.05 -3.43
C LYS A 102 -16.52 -0.64 -2.54
N THR A 103 -16.95 -1.85 -2.88
CA THR A 103 -18.07 -2.51 -2.18
C THR A 103 -17.84 -2.68 -0.68
N ASN A 104 -16.61 -3.01 -0.27
CA ASN A 104 -16.28 -3.37 1.12
C ASN A 104 -15.21 -2.48 1.74
N GLU A 105 -14.50 -1.67 0.96
CA GLU A 105 -13.40 -0.85 1.41
C GLU A 105 -13.34 0.51 0.69
N VAL A 106 -12.65 1.45 1.32
CA VAL A 106 -12.36 2.78 0.78
C VAL A 106 -10.85 2.99 0.77
N TYR A 107 -10.33 3.43 -0.37
CA TYR A 107 -8.93 3.83 -0.54
C TYR A 107 -8.83 5.34 -0.40
N LEU A 108 -8.18 5.82 0.63
CA LEU A 108 -7.91 7.24 0.87
C LEU A 108 -6.50 7.57 0.42
N LEU A 109 -6.37 8.44 -0.57
CA LEU A 109 -5.09 8.86 -1.12
C LEU A 109 -4.62 10.13 -0.43
N PHE A 110 -3.39 10.10 0.06
CA PHE A 110 -2.74 11.19 0.76
C PHE A 110 -1.40 11.54 0.14
N ILE A 111 -1.02 12.80 0.29
CA ILE A 111 0.36 13.24 0.17
C ILE A 111 0.84 13.66 1.57
N SER A 112 1.94 13.06 2.05
CA SER A 112 2.68 13.57 3.20
C SER A 112 3.72 14.58 2.73
N LEU A 113 3.91 15.67 3.47
CA LEU A 113 4.95 16.65 3.22
C LEU A 113 5.69 16.95 4.51
N THR A 114 7.00 16.66 4.51
CA THR A 114 7.89 16.92 5.63
C THR A 114 8.45 18.34 5.58
N PRO A 115 9.02 18.87 6.69
CA PRO A 115 9.71 20.15 6.70
C PRO A 115 10.88 20.24 5.70
N SER A 116 11.55 19.13 5.40
CA SER A 116 12.62 19.01 4.40
C SER A 116 12.10 18.96 2.95
N ARG A 117 10.78 19.19 2.74
CA ARG A 117 10.10 19.13 1.44
C ARG A 117 10.19 17.75 0.77
N GLU A 118 10.24 16.71 1.57
CA GLU A 118 10.06 15.33 1.10
C GLU A 118 8.57 15.02 1.06
N ALA A 119 8.12 14.54 -0.08
CA ALA A 119 6.72 14.23 -0.30
C ALA A 119 6.54 12.77 -0.72
N HIS A 120 5.56 12.09 -0.12
CA HIS A 120 5.18 10.73 -0.47
C HIS A 120 3.70 10.70 -0.83
N LEU A 121 3.38 10.04 -1.94
CA LEU A 121 2.01 9.57 -2.19
C LEU A 121 1.83 8.24 -1.50
N PHE A 122 0.82 8.14 -0.65
CA PHE A 122 0.46 6.90 0.00
C PHE A 122 -1.06 6.72 0.06
N VAL A 123 -1.46 5.49 0.24
CA VAL A 123 -2.86 5.08 0.32
C VAL A 123 -3.10 4.44 1.67
N ILE A 124 -4.19 4.82 2.31
CA ILE A 124 -4.77 4.10 3.44
C ILE A 124 -6.02 3.40 2.94
N VAL A 125 -6.12 2.11 3.23
CA VAL A 125 -7.33 1.34 3.01
C VAL A 125 -8.09 1.27 4.32
N THR A 126 -9.39 1.58 4.26
CA THR A 126 -10.29 1.53 5.41
C THR A 126 -11.52 0.69 5.08
N SER A 127 -12.19 0.18 6.13
CA SER A 127 -13.54 -0.33 6.00
C SER A 127 -14.52 0.81 5.65
N LEU A 128 -15.76 0.47 5.27
CA LEU A 128 -16.82 1.47 5.07
C LEU A 128 -17.16 2.26 6.36
N LYS A 129 -16.74 1.77 7.53
CA LYS A 129 -16.85 2.44 8.83
C LYS A 129 -15.64 3.29 9.19
N ASN A 130 -14.71 3.48 8.24
CA ASN A 130 -13.43 4.19 8.44
C ASN A 130 -12.47 3.52 9.43
N GLU A 131 -12.56 2.19 9.61
CA GLU A 131 -11.59 1.43 10.39
C GLU A 131 -10.35 1.16 9.52
N TYR A 132 -9.17 1.40 10.08
CA TYR A 132 -7.90 1.15 9.37
C TYR A 132 -7.72 -0.33 9.04
N LEU A 133 -7.37 -0.63 7.79
CA LEU A 133 -7.09 -1.99 7.31
C LEU A 133 -5.62 -2.15 6.92
N ASP A 134 -5.12 -1.30 6.04
CA ASP A 134 -3.72 -1.33 5.58
C ASP A 134 -3.28 0.02 5.02
N SER A 135 -1.97 0.19 4.80
CA SER A 135 -1.42 1.37 4.13
C SER A 135 -0.17 1.05 3.33
N LYS A 136 0.03 1.78 2.22
CA LYS A 136 1.20 1.63 1.37
C LYS A 136 1.61 2.95 0.72
N ALA A 137 2.93 3.21 0.72
CA ALA A 137 3.52 4.28 -0.08
C ALA A 137 3.75 3.80 -1.52
N PHE A 138 3.49 4.69 -2.48
CA PHE A 138 3.62 4.41 -3.90
C PHE A 138 4.64 5.31 -4.61
N LEU A 139 4.75 6.58 -4.22
CA LEU A 139 5.69 7.52 -4.83
C LEU A 139 6.44 8.34 -3.78
N TYR A 140 7.63 8.77 -4.17
CA TYR A 140 8.49 9.67 -3.41
C TYR A 140 9.12 10.71 -4.35
N ASN A 141 9.09 11.99 -3.97
CA ASN A 141 9.48 13.09 -4.85
C ASN A 141 10.99 13.34 -4.98
N LYS A 142 11.81 12.64 -4.20
CA LYS A 142 13.28 12.80 -4.24
C LYS A 142 13.99 11.51 -4.72
N MET A 143 13.40 10.84 -5.71
CA MET A 143 14.06 9.73 -6.41
C MET A 143 15.02 10.34 -7.43
N ASP A 144 16.31 10.46 -7.06
CA ASP A 144 17.36 11.00 -7.95
C ASP A 144 18.11 9.84 -8.62
N ASP A 145 17.42 9.14 -9.51
CA ASP A 145 17.95 7.99 -10.25
C ASP A 145 17.90 8.18 -11.78
N GLY A 146 17.53 9.40 -12.22
CA GLY A 146 17.45 9.73 -13.63
C GLY A 146 16.25 9.16 -14.38
N TYR A 147 15.23 8.66 -13.65
CA TYR A 147 14.00 8.14 -14.20
C TYR A 147 12.81 9.05 -13.85
N ARG A 148 11.76 8.94 -14.64
CA ARG A 148 10.43 9.46 -14.31
C ARG A 148 9.72 8.42 -13.48
N HIS A 149 9.07 8.85 -12.41
CA HIS A 149 8.29 8.00 -11.53
C HIS A 149 6.84 8.45 -11.51
N TYR A 150 5.92 7.52 -11.70
CA TYR A 150 4.50 7.80 -11.59
C TYR A 150 3.73 6.55 -11.19
N VAL A 151 2.53 6.75 -10.65
CA VAL A 151 1.56 5.68 -10.42
C VAL A 151 0.37 5.90 -11.34
N HIS A 152 -0.02 4.84 -12.04
CA HIS A 152 -1.26 4.75 -12.78
C HIS A 152 -2.24 3.91 -11.97
N ILE A 153 -3.40 4.46 -11.64
CA ILE A 153 -4.48 3.78 -10.91
C ILE A 153 -5.60 3.54 -11.91
N ASN A 154 -5.90 2.28 -12.21
CA ASN A 154 -6.93 1.90 -13.16
C ASN A 154 -8.32 1.84 -12.48
N ARG A 155 -9.37 1.50 -13.25
CA ARG A 155 -10.76 1.43 -12.75
C ARG A 155 -10.97 0.35 -11.70
N GLU A 156 -10.28 -0.77 -11.85
CA GLU A 156 -10.13 -1.79 -10.81
C GLU A 156 -8.88 -1.43 -10.03
N PRO A 157 -8.91 -0.82 -8.83
CA PRO A 157 -7.79 -0.07 -8.29
C PRO A 157 -6.52 -0.91 -8.14
N THR A 158 -5.88 -1.15 -9.29
CA THR A 158 -4.51 -1.61 -9.39
C THR A 158 -3.62 -0.37 -9.44
N PHE A 159 -2.72 -0.29 -8.50
CA PHE A 159 -1.72 0.79 -8.38
C PHE A 159 -0.46 0.36 -9.14
N LEU A 160 -0.38 0.72 -10.42
CA LEU A 160 0.76 0.42 -11.27
C LEU A 160 1.83 1.50 -11.08
N VAL A 161 2.85 1.19 -10.30
CA VAL A 161 4.03 2.04 -10.12
C VAL A 161 4.95 1.84 -11.30
N VAL A 162 5.26 2.91 -12.00
CA VAL A 162 6.11 2.91 -13.18
C VAL A 162 7.33 3.77 -12.91
N ARG A 163 8.48 3.24 -13.29
CA ARG A 163 9.77 3.90 -13.34
C ARG A 163 10.28 3.78 -14.76
N GLU A 164 10.48 4.90 -15.46
CA GLU A 164 10.88 4.87 -16.87
C GLU A 164 11.84 5.98 -17.25
N LYS A 165 12.68 5.74 -18.25
CA LYS A 165 13.51 6.75 -18.90
C LYS A 165 13.66 6.45 -20.39
N THR A 166 14.04 7.45 -21.17
CA THR A 166 14.43 7.25 -22.58
C THR A 166 15.87 6.76 -22.62
N GLY A 167 16.10 5.63 -23.26
CA GLY A 167 17.42 5.07 -23.53
C GLY A 167 18.16 5.80 -24.65
N LYS A 168 19.39 5.36 -24.96
CA LYS A 168 20.25 5.98 -25.96
C LYS A 168 19.66 5.91 -27.38
N ASP A 169 18.94 4.83 -27.69
CA ASP A 169 18.33 4.59 -29.01
C ASP A 169 16.85 5.02 -29.07
N LEU A 170 16.46 5.97 -28.20
CA LEU A 170 15.09 6.47 -28.03
C LEU A 170 14.09 5.39 -27.57
N GLU A 171 14.55 4.23 -27.21
CA GLU A 171 13.72 3.20 -26.59
C GLU A 171 13.32 3.58 -25.15
N SER A 172 12.14 3.14 -24.72
CA SER A 172 11.73 3.32 -23.32
C SER A 172 12.32 2.18 -22.48
N ILE A 173 13.15 2.55 -21.49
CA ILE A 173 13.64 1.64 -20.46
C ILE A 173 12.72 1.79 -19.25
N TYR A 174 12.11 0.70 -18.78
CA TYR A 174 11.10 0.77 -17.73
C TYR A 174 11.13 -0.39 -16.74
N THR A 175 10.57 -0.15 -15.57
CA THR A 175 10.11 -1.14 -14.61
C THR A 175 8.69 -0.78 -14.18
N LYS A 176 7.78 -1.75 -14.19
CA LYS A 176 6.37 -1.61 -13.78
C LYS A 176 6.06 -2.62 -12.71
N THR A 177 5.55 -2.14 -11.56
CA THR A 177 5.11 -3.01 -10.47
C THR A 177 3.66 -2.68 -10.13
N GLY A 178 2.77 -3.64 -10.32
CA GLY A 178 1.34 -3.49 -10.04
C GLY A 178 0.98 -4.05 -8.67
N TRP A 179 0.26 -3.26 -7.89
CA TRP A 179 -0.19 -3.58 -6.54
C TRP A 179 -1.70 -3.57 -6.46
N ILE A 180 -2.27 -4.54 -5.75
CA ILE A 180 -3.67 -4.57 -5.34
C ILE A 180 -3.78 -4.76 -3.84
N TYR A 181 -4.95 -4.42 -3.29
CA TYR A 181 -5.35 -4.80 -1.96
C TYR A 181 -6.40 -5.93 -2.07
N PRO A 182 -6.00 -7.18 -1.84
CA PRO A 182 -6.89 -8.33 -1.98
C PRO A 182 -7.66 -8.61 -0.68
N THR A 183 -8.55 -9.60 -0.73
CA THR A 183 -9.35 -10.09 0.40
C THR A 183 -8.52 -10.53 1.60
N GLU A 184 -7.26 -10.92 1.39
CA GLU A 184 -6.31 -11.30 2.43
C GLU A 184 -5.88 -10.13 3.32
N GLY A 185 -6.20 -8.89 2.94
CA GLY A 185 -6.10 -7.71 3.79
C GLY A 185 -4.73 -7.05 3.85
N LYS A 186 -3.87 -7.27 2.85
CA LYS A 186 -2.58 -6.57 2.68
C LYS A 186 -2.29 -6.29 1.21
N PHE A 187 -1.65 -5.15 0.93
CA PHE A 187 -1.18 -4.87 -0.43
C PHE A 187 -0.22 -5.95 -0.92
N MET A 188 -0.47 -6.50 -2.10
CA MET A 188 0.38 -7.49 -2.73
C MET A 188 0.70 -7.14 -4.18
N VAL A 189 1.84 -7.62 -4.67
CA VAL A 189 2.25 -7.47 -6.08
C VAL A 189 1.51 -8.48 -6.94
N ILE A 190 0.98 -7.99 -8.07
CA ILE A 190 0.35 -8.85 -9.10
C ILE A 190 0.98 -8.69 -10.47
N VAL A 191 1.73 -7.61 -10.68
CA VAL A 191 2.47 -7.34 -11.92
C VAL A 191 3.89 -6.97 -11.56
N ASN A 192 4.85 -7.59 -12.22
CA ASN A 192 6.25 -7.18 -12.22
C ASN A 192 6.78 -7.34 -13.65
N ASP A 193 7.00 -6.24 -14.33
CA ASP A 193 7.44 -6.19 -15.71
C ASP A 193 8.56 -5.17 -15.87
N SER A 194 9.65 -5.57 -16.53
CA SER A 194 10.80 -4.70 -16.78
C SER A 194 11.55 -5.13 -18.04
N ASN A 195 12.02 -4.17 -18.79
CA ASN A 195 12.96 -4.40 -19.88
C ASN A 195 14.41 -4.05 -19.53
N GLU A 196 14.70 -3.69 -18.27
CA GLU A 196 16.07 -3.49 -17.79
C GLU A 196 16.76 -4.84 -17.57
N ASP A 197 17.95 -5.06 -18.13
CA ASP A 197 18.69 -6.32 -18.02
C ASP A 197 18.93 -6.74 -16.56
N THR A 198 19.18 -5.78 -15.68
CA THR A 198 19.42 -6.03 -14.25
C THR A 198 18.14 -6.39 -13.47
N LYS A 199 16.96 -6.05 -14.00
CA LYS A 199 15.65 -6.21 -13.38
C LYS A 199 14.77 -7.26 -14.03
N LYS A 200 15.05 -7.59 -15.29
CA LYS A 200 14.26 -8.49 -16.14
C LYS A 200 14.02 -9.88 -15.51
N ASN A 201 14.97 -10.34 -14.69
CA ASN A 201 14.94 -11.67 -14.05
C ASN A 201 14.78 -11.58 -12.53
N GLU A 202 14.36 -10.44 -11.98
CA GLU A 202 14.13 -10.30 -10.54
C GLU A 202 12.80 -10.94 -10.15
N VAL A 203 12.86 -11.98 -9.33
CA VAL A 203 11.66 -12.62 -8.78
C VAL A 203 11.19 -11.81 -7.58
N ILE A 204 10.00 -11.25 -7.66
CA ILE A 204 9.38 -10.52 -6.55
C ILE A 204 8.47 -11.46 -5.77
N ASN A 205 8.69 -11.55 -4.45
CA ASN A 205 7.81 -12.26 -3.56
C ASN A 205 6.50 -11.45 -3.34
N PRO A 206 5.35 -11.88 -3.87
CA PRO A 206 4.10 -11.10 -3.79
C PRO A 206 3.54 -11.01 -2.36
N ILE A 207 3.91 -11.94 -1.48
CA ILE A 207 3.43 -11.99 -0.10
C ILE A 207 4.45 -11.46 0.93
N ASP A 208 5.51 -10.78 0.48
CA ASP A 208 6.57 -10.31 1.38
C ASP A 208 6.10 -9.29 2.43
N SER A 209 5.05 -8.52 2.10
CA SER A 209 4.45 -7.54 3.01
C SER A 209 3.57 -8.14 4.11
N PHE A 210 3.24 -9.44 4.04
CA PHE A 210 2.37 -10.09 5.02
C PHE A 210 3.11 -10.45 6.30
N PRO A 211 2.40 -10.51 7.46
CA PRO A 211 2.99 -10.90 8.74
C PRO A 211 3.62 -12.31 8.70
N ALA A 212 4.65 -12.50 9.51
CA ALA A 212 5.34 -13.77 9.74
C ALA A 212 5.47 -14.02 11.25
N LEU A 213 4.34 -14.11 11.95
CA LEU A 213 4.24 -14.32 13.41
C LEU A 213 4.15 -15.79 13.76
N ASN A 214 3.51 -16.62 12.88
CA ASN A 214 3.43 -18.06 13.05
C ASN A 214 4.84 -18.68 12.97
N PRO A 215 5.20 -19.66 13.83
CA PRO A 215 6.50 -20.33 13.79
C PRO A 215 6.87 -20.98 12.45
N LEU A 216 5.88 -21.29 11.62
CA LEU A 216 6.05 -21.86 10.28
C LEU A 216 6.14 -20.78 9.19
N SER A 217 5.79 -19.52 9.50
CA SER A 217 5.91 -18.40 8.59
C SER A 217 7.35 -17.95 8.48
N TRP A 218 7.99 -18.24 7.33
CA TRP A 218 9.40 -17.98 7.09
C TRP A 218 9.71 -18.00 5.60
N ASP A 219 10.93 -17.60 5.25
CA ASP A 219 11.48 -17.80 3.90
C ASP A 219 12.37 -19.05 3.90
N TYR A 220 12.07 -19.94 2.98
CA TYR A 220 12.79 -21.18 2.76
C TYR A 220 13.39 -21.16 1.36
N GLY A 221 14.59 -21.67 1.17
CA GLY A 221 15.20 -21.75 -0.14
C GLY A 221 16.70 -21.60 -0.13
N SER A 222 17.33 -22.03 -1.22
CA SER A 222 18.78 -21.98 -1.41
C SER A 222 19.25 -20.62 -1.96
N ASP A 223 18.47 -20.00 -2.84
CA ASP A 223 18.84 -18.78 -3.57
C ASP A 223 17.62 -17.90 -3.87
N LYS A 224 17.80 -16.81 -4.64
CA LYS A 224 16.74 -15.85 -4.98
C LYS A 224 15.72 -16.37 -5.97
N LYS A 225 16.02 -17.46 -6.69
CA LYS A 225 15.18 -18.04 -7.74
C LYS A 225 14.54 -19.36 -7.34
N ASN A 226 15.03 -19.99 -6.27
CA ASN A 226 14.53 -21.27 -5.76
C ASN A 226 14.17 -21.11 -4.30
N PHE A 227 12.90 -20.78 -4.04
CA PHE A 227 12.43 -20.51 -2.69
C PHE A 227 10.93 -20.71 -2.51
N ILE A 228 10.56 -20.87 -1.23
CA ILE A 228 9.19 -20.74 -0.76
C ILE A 228 9.15 -19.64 0.30
N ALA A 229 8.25 -18.69 0.14
CA ALA A 229 7.85 -17.78 1.19
C ALA A 229 6.57 -18.30 1.85
N VAL A 230 6.50 -18.28 3.18
CA VAL A 230 5.31 -18.61 3.95
C VAL A 230 4.99 -17.44 4.87
N ARG A 231 3.74 -17.03 4.91
CA ARG A 231 3.23 -15.90 5.71
C ARG A 231 1.94 -16.30 6.45
N ASP A 232 1.58 -15.52 7.44
CA ASP A 232 0.35 -15.73 8.19
C ASP A 232 -0.86 -15.53 7.27
N GLY A 233 -1.83 -16.42 7.35
CA GLY A 233 -3.10 -16.35 6.62
C GLY A 233 -4.14 -15.52 7.37
N SER A 234 -5.32 -15.38 6.77
CA SER A 234 -6.45 -14.60 7.29
C SER A 234 -7.13 -15.21 8.53
N SER A 235 -6.85 -16.47 8.85
CA SER A 235 -7.44 -17.16 10.00
C SER A 235 -6.51 -18.24 10.54
N ALA A 236 -6.77 -18.67 11.77
CA ALA A 236 -6.04 -19.75 12.41
C ALA A 236 -6.06 -21.03 11.53
N GLY A 237 -4.91 -21.69 11.44
CA GLY A 237 -4.76 -22.91 10.63
C GLY A 237 -4.59 -22.65 9.12
N LYS A 238 -4.55 -21.40 8.66
CA LYS A 238 -4.26 -21.05 7.26
C LYS A 238 -2.95 -20.27 7.18
N LEU A 239 -2.13 -20.60 6.18
CA LEU A 239 -0.91 -19.88 5.85
C LEU A 239 -0.91 -19.52 4.37
N LEU A 240 -0.47 -18.32 4.03
CA LEU A 240 -0.18 -17.92 2.67
C LEU A 240 1.16 -18.51 2.25
N PHE A 241 1.29 -18.89 0.99
CA PHE A 241 2.56 -19.34 0.44
C PHE A 241 2.77 -18.81 -0.97
N PHE A 242 4.03 -18.64 -1.31
CA PHE A 242 4.51 -18.37 -2.66
C PHE A 242 5.74 -19.25 -2.93
N ILE A 243 5.69 -20.05 -3.98
CA ILE A 243 6.80 -20.88 -4.46
C ILE A 243 7.28 -20.29 -5.76
N HIS A 244 8.58 -20.14 -5.91
CA HIS A 244 9.24 -19.91 -7.18
C HIS A 244 10.41 -20.86 -7.32
N VAL A 245 10.47 -21.55 -8.45
CA VAL A 245 11.56 -22.45 -8.83
C VAL A 245 12.03 -22.12 -10.25
N GLU A 246 13.32 -21.97 -10.44
CA GLU A 246 13.96 -21.79 -11.75
C GLU A 246 15.17 -22.72 -11.82
N LYS A 247 15.13 -23.67 -12.76
CA LYS A 247 16.20 -24.66 -12.97
C LYS A 247 16.66 -24.67 -14.40
N ASN A 248 17.78 -25.35 -14.67
CA ASN A 248 18.31 -25.57 -16.01
C ASN A 248 18.42 -24.26 -16.81
N ASN A 249 19.01 -23.21 -16.21
CA ASN A 249 19.20 -21.88 -16.83
C ASN A 249 17.88 -21.25 -17.37
N GLY A 250 16.78 -21.41 -16.62
CA GLY A 250 15.49 -20.80 -16.95
C GLY A 250 14.61 -21.63 -17.90
N THR A 251 15.05 -22.81 -18.34
CA THR A 251 14.18 -23.70 -19.14
C THR A 251 13.10 -24.43 -18.34
N CYS A 252 13.25 -24.43 -17.01
CA CYS A 252 12.32 -24.98 -16.06
C CYS A 252 11.92 -23.89 -15.07
N ILE A 253 10.75 -23.30 -15.24
CA ILE A 253 10.18 -22.29 -14.32
C ILE A 253 8.85 -22.84 -13.80
N GLY A 254 8.67 -22.72 -12.49
CA GLY A 254 7.42 -23.00 -11.79
C GLY A 254 7.12 -21.92 -10.78
N GLU A 255 5.89 -21.41 -10.77
CA GLU A 255 5.44 -20.40 -9.84
C GLU A 255 4.01 -20.71 -9.40
N ILE A 256 3.80 -20.77 -8.09
CA ILE A 256 2.48 -20.98 -7.50
C ILE A 256 2.35 -20.17 -6.20
N LYS A 257 1.21 -19.51 -6.04
CA LYS A 257 0.82 -18.83 -4.80
C LYS A 257 -0.57 -19.24 -4.38
N GLY A 258 -0.81 -19.20 -3.09
CA GLY A 258 -2.13 -19.55 -2.57
C GLY A 258 -2.16 -19.60 -1.05
N THR A 259 -3.25 -20.15 -0.55
CA THR A 259 -3.44 -20.40 0.87
C THR A 259 -3.38 -21.91 1.13
N MET A 260 -2.46 -22.36 1.98
CA MET A 260 -2.44 -23.71 2.48
C MET A 260 -3.26 -23.82 3.76
N GLN A 261 -4.01 -24.93 3.90
CA GLN A 261 -4.68 -25.31 5.13
C GLN A 261 -3.75 -26.22 5.93
N LEU A 262 -3.47 -25.88 7.19
CA LEU A 262 -2.72 -26.76 8.08
C LEU A 262 -3.59 -27.99 8.44
N THR A 263 -3.02 -29.18 8.27
CA THR A 263 -3.65 -30.50 8.57
C THR A 263 -3.05 -31.14 9.80
N GLY A 264 -2.12 -30.49 10.47
CA GLY A 264 -1.43 -30.89 11.69
C GLY A 264 -0.34 -29.88 12.06
N ASN A 265 0.43 -30.15 13.10
CA ASN A 265 1.42 -29.20 13.63
C ASN A 265 2.49 -28.77 12.61
N ARG A 266 2.83 -29.64 11.66
CA ARG A 266 3.90 -29.43 10.68
C ARG A 266 3.51 -29.87 9.27
N LYS A 267 2.21 -29.98 8.98
CA LYS A 267 1.72 -30.38 7.66
C LYS A 267 0.70 -29.38 7.16
N GLY A 268 0.76 -29.07 5.88
CA GLY A 268 -0.19 -28.23 5.19
C GLY A 268 -0.55 -28.79 3.83
N VAL A 269 -1.70 -28.41 3.31
CA VAL A 269 -2.16 -28.81 1.98
C VAL A 269 -2.74 -27.60 1.26
N PHE A 270 -2.34 -27.42 0.01
CA PHE A 270 -2.98 -26.49 -0.92
C PHE A 270 -3.93 -27.27 -1.81
N ARG A 271 -5.17 -26.80 -1.86
CA ARG A 271 -6.21 -27.24 -2.80
C ARG A 271 -7.10 -26.04 -3.13
N GLN A 272 -7.49 -25.93 -4.37
CA GLN A 272 -8.43 -24.91 -4.82
C GLN A 272 -9.56 -25.58 -5.59
N SER A 273 -10.80 -25.21 -5.31
CA SER A 273 -11.97 -25.76 -6.00
C SER A 273 -11.86 -25.55 -7.51
N GLY A 274 -12.15 -26.59 -8.30
CA GLY A 274 -12.03 -26.55 -9.75
C GLY A 274 -10.60 -26.62 -10.29
N ASN A 275 -9.58 -26.74 -9.44
CA ASN A 275 -8.18 -26.84 -9.84
C ASN A 275 -7.63 -28.23 -9.47
N PRO A 276 -7.08 -28.99 -10.43
CA PRO A 276 -6.53 -30.31 -10.16
C PRO A 276 -5.21 -30.30 -9.39
N CYS A 277 -4.59 -29.12 -9.21
CA CYS A 277 -3.34 -28.96 -8.51
C CYS A 277 -3.52 -29.14 -7.00
N VAL A 278 -2.76 -30.09 -6.43
CA VAL A 278 -2.66 -30.31 -4.99
C VAL A 278 -1.20 -30.34 -4.61
N VAL A 279 -0.81 -29.48 -3.65
CA VAL A 279 0.55 -29.44 -3.12
C VAL A 279 0.50 -29.72 -1.63
N ASN A 280 1.26 -30.72 -1.18
CA ASN A 280 1.44 -31.07 0.23
C ASN A 280 2.74 -30.43 0.73
N PHE A 281 2.68 -29.90 1.94
CA PHE A 281 3.80 -29.27 2.63
C PHE A 281 4.11 -30.04 3.92
N THR A 282 5.38 -30.34 4.13
CA THR A 282 5.87 -30.91 5.38
C THR A 282 6.98 -30.02 5.93
N PHE A 283 6.73 -29.40 7.08
CA PHE A 283 7.71 -28.55 7.76
C PHE A 283 8.63 -29.39 8.63
N THR A 284 9.91 -29.17 8.49
CA THR A 284 10.96 -29.77 9.32
C THR A 284 11.64 -28.69 10.16
N ASP A 285 12.53 -29.07 11.09
CA ASP A 285 13.30 -28.09 11.86
C ASP A 285 14.22 -27.24 10.96
N ASN A 286 14.69 -27.82 9.85
CA ASN A 286 15.68 -27.23 8.96
C ASN A 286 15.08 -26.71 7.64
N GLY A 287 13.78 -26.87 7.39
CA GLY A 287 13.22 -26.48 6.09
C GLY A 287 11.76 -26.86 5.88
N ILE A 288 11.37 -26.86 4.63
CA ILE A 288 10.06 -27.29 4.16
C ILE A 288 10.22 -28.19 2.94
N GLU A 289 9.47 -29.26 2.92
CA GLU A 289 9.33 -30.16 1.77
C GLU A 289 7.99 -29.88 1.09
N CYS A 290 8.02 -29.74 -0.23
CA CYS A 290 6.85 -29.67 -1.08
C CYS A 290 6.72 -30.92 -1.89
N LYS A 291 5.48 -31.45 -2.00
CA LYS A 291 5.16 -32.60 -2.85
C LYS A 291 3.87 -32.37 -3.59
N GLU A 292 3.96 -32.38 -4.91
CA GLU A 292 2.83 -32.33 -5.82
C GLU A 292 2.14 -33.70 -5.86
N THR A 293 0.82 -33.73 -5.67
CA THR A 293 0.02 -34.96 -5.75
C THR A 293 -1.14 -34.84 -6.74
N GLY A 294 -1.28 -33.70 -7.38
CA GLY A 294 -2.24 -33.45 -8.43
C GLY A 294 -1.57 -32.91 -9.70
N SER A 295 -2.35 -32.52 -10.68
CA SER A 295 -1.82 -31.96 -11.91
C SER A 295 -1.63 -30.45 -11.77
N CYS A 296 -0.40 -29.98 -11.53
CA CYS A 296 -0.05 -28.56 -11.38
C CYS A 296 0.53 -27.92 -12.66
N GLY A 297 0.24 -28.50 -13.85
CA GLY A 297 0.79 -28.04 -15.13
C GLY A 297 0.46 -26.59 -15.49
N ASN A 298 -0.58 -25.99 -14.90
CA ASN A 298 -0.91 -24.58 -15.09
C ASN A 298 0.06 -23.61 -14.38
N TYR A 299 0.87 -24.13 -13.45
CA TYR A 299 1.77 -23.34 -12.61
C TYR A 299 3.24 -23.57 -12.92
N ARG A 300 3.55 -24.51 -13.82
CA ARG A 300 4.91 -24.91 -14.11
C ARG A 300 5.04 -25.56 -15.47
N GLY A 301 6.25 -25.58 -16.01
CA GLY A 301 6.58 -26.38 -17.17
C GLY A 301 6.39 -27.88 -16.91
N ILE A 302 6.09 -28.67 -17.94
CA ILE A 302 5.74 -30.10 -17.86
C ILE A 302 6.82 -30.90 -17.11
N LYS A 303 8.10 -30.57 -17.32
CA LYS A 303 9.25 -31.25 -16.70
C LYS A 303 9.69 -30.64 -15.36
N CYS A 304 8.97 -29.66 -14.85
CA CYS A 304 9.32 -28.83 -13.71
C CYS A 304 8.45 -29.17 -12.49
N LEU A 305 8.60 -30.36 -11.91
CA LEU A 305 7.83 -30.74 -10.73
C LEU A 305 8.15 -29.84 -9.54
N LEU A 306 7.14 -29.58 -8.71
CA LEU A 306 7.27 -28.83 -7.45
C LEU A 306 7.73 -29.71 -6.28
N ASP A 307 8.21 -30.91 -6.56
CA ASP A 307 8.73 -31.87 -5.56
C ASP A 307 10.13 -31.48 -5.14
N GLU A 308 10.24 -30.66 -4.10
CA GLU A 308 11.46 -30.02 -3.67
C GLU A 308 11.55 -29.90 -2.15
N GLN A 309 12.81 -29.86 -1.67
CA GLN A 309 13.12 -29.51 -0.29
C GLN A 309 13.81 -28.14 -0.25
N PHE A 310 13.29 -27.24 0.56
CA PHE A 310 13.82 -25.89 0.70
C PHE A 310 14.35 -25.70 2.12
N PRO A 311 15.64 -25.41 2.29
CA PRO A 311 16.22 -25.16 3.60
C PRO A 311 15.69 -23.86 4.19
N LYS A 312 15.54 -23.80 5.51
CA LYS A 312 15.15 -22.58 6.23
C LYS A 312 16.23 -21.52 6.08
N ARG A 313 15.89 -20.35 5.55
CA ARG A 313 16.86 -19.24 5.38
C ARG A 313 17.28 -18.68 6.73
N LYS A 314 18.55 -18.33 6.85
CA LYS A 314 19.03 -17.55 8.00
C LYS A 314 18.47 -16.15 7.93
N LYS A 315 18.03 -15.59 9.06
CA LYS A 315 17.66 -14.16 9.12
C LYS A 315 18.89 -13.34 8.64
N PRO A 316 18.68 -12.37 7.74
CA PRO A 316 19.76 -11.45 7.42
C PRO A 316 20.22 -10.80 8.72
N SER A 317 21.50 -10.94 9.05
CA SER A 317 22.07 -10.20 10.18
C SER A 317 21.84 -8.72 9.91
N ARG A 318 21.17 -8.00 10.82
CA ARG A 318 21.11 -6.54 10.77
C ARG A 318 22.55 -6.03 10.80
N LYS A 319 23.15 -5.78 9.65
CA LYS A 319 24.36 -4.98 9.59
C LYS A 319 23.96 -3.60 10.07
N ASN A 320 24.35 -3.25 11.31
CA ASN A 320 24.31 -1.87 11.75
C ASN A 320 25.02 -1.05 10.66
N PRO A 321 24.43 0.00 10.11
CA PRO A 321 25.13 0.89 9.21
C PRO A 321 26.32 1.44 10.00
N LYS A 322 27.53 1.05 9.63
CA LYS A 322 28.75 1.66 10.18
C LYS A 322 28.63 3.14 9.87
N LEU A 323 28.47 3.94 10.91
CA LEU A 323 28.60 5.39 10.86
C LEU A 323 29.98 5.67 10.25
N LYS A 324 30.00 6.17 9.02
CA LYS A 324 31.22 6.70 8.44
C LYS A 324 31.58 7.94 9.26
N THR A 325 32.56 7.84 10.11
CA THR A 325 33.21 8.99 10.75
C THR A 325 33.68 9.96 9.66
N PRO A 326 33.32 11.26 9.75
CA PRO A 326 33.84 12.24 8.81
C PRO A 326 35.37 12.29 8.97
N VAL A 327 36.09 12.09 7.87
CA VAL A 327 37.53 12.33 7.79
C VAL A 327 37.74 13.82 8.02
N SER A 328 38.33 14.18 9.16
CA SER A 328 38.84 15.51 9.44
C SER A 328 39.92 15.83 8.40
N SER A 329 39.62 16.72 7.46
CA SER A 329 40.65 17.38 6.65
C SER A 329 41.26 18.49 7.48
N ALA A 330 42.40 18.21 8.09
CA ALA A 330 43.34 19.22 8.52
C ALA A 330 44.20 19.60 7.32
N ARG A 331 44.08 20.82 6.89
CA ARG A 331 45.00 21.87 6.46
C ARG A 331 44.36 22.83 5.50
#